data_4fa6e884c4967b696b39e358c14340da
#
_entry.id   4fa6e884c4967b696b39e358c14340da
#
_cell.length_a   1.000
_cell.length_b   1.000
_cell.length_c   1.000
_cell.angle_alpha   90.00
_cell.angle_beta   90.00
_cell.angle_gamma   90.00
#
_symmetry.space_group_name_H-M   'P 1'
#
loop_
_entity.id
_entity.type
_entity.pdbx_description
1 polymer ?
#
loop_
_entity_poly.entity_id
_entity_poly.type
_entity_poly.pdbx_seq_one_letter_code
_entity_poly.pdbx_strand_id
1 'polypeptide(L)'
;TATTEIYTLSYTTLFRSKTIISVMLACNAISVSAFLIYYTKVIVDLVIESEKKLNSIANIDLLTDLYSRRYMINYLEEYDADDEGWLAMADVDDFKKINDTYGHNCGDYVLNFIAQKMKNICSNCVISRWGGEEFLIHNGTHDSTHEVLEKLRREIENSECIYKQQKINISLTIGVAQRNADGDIEEWIKRADDRLYYGKNNGKNMVVD
;
A
#
# COMPACT_ATOMS: atom_id res chain seq x y z
N THR A 1 46.58 -50.84 -50.47
CA THR A 1 47.03 -49.92 -49.38
C THR A 1 46.64 -48.46 -49.62
N ALA A 2 46.81 -47.86 -50.81
CA ALA A 2 46.45 -46.46 -51.08
C ALA A 2 44.96 -46.21 -51.05
N THR A 3 44.10 -47.11 -51.47
CA THR A 3 42.65 -47.00 -51.47
C THR A 3 42.08 -46.95 -50.02
N THR A 4 42.64 -47.71 -49.11
CA THR A 4 42.21 -47.73 -47.69
C THR A 4 42.56 -46.42 -46.95
N GLU A 5 43.69 -45.80 -47.25
CA GLU A 5 44.09 -44.50 -46.69
C GLU A 5 43.19 -43.35 -47.17
N ILE A 6 42.79 -43.34 -48.44
CA ILE A 6 41.87 -42.33 -49.00
C ILE A 6 40.50 -42.46 -48.37
N TYR A 7 39.96 -43.64 -48.14
CA TYR A 7 38.67 -43.85 -47.46
C TYR A 7 38.73 -43.43 -45.99
N THR A 8 39.79 -43.77 -45.26
CA THR A 8 39.95 -43.30 -43.84
C THR A 8 40.12 -41.82 -43.75
N LEU A 9 40.84 -41.16 -44.64
CA LEU A 9 40.98 -39.70 -44.66
C LEU A 9 39.63 -39.00 -44.94
N SER A 10 38.84 -39.57 -45.86
CA SER A 10 37.50 -39.04 -46.19
C SER A 10 36.50 -39.18 -45.02
N TYR A 11 36.49 -40.30 -44.31
CA TYR A 11 35.62 -40.53 -43.16
C TYR A 11 36.00 -39.66 -41.96
N THR A 12 37.28 -39.47 -41.71
CA THR A 12 37.73 -38.57 -40.58
C THR A 12 37.43 -37.11 -40.86
N THR A 13 37.60 -36.66 -42.12
CA THR A 13 37.18 -35.24 -42.44
C THR A 13 35.67 -35.03 -42.38
N LEU A 14 34.86 -35.98 -42.82
CA LEU A 14 33.41 -35.93 -42.75
C LEU A 14 32.93 -35.94 -41.28
N PHE A 15 33.52 -36.80 -40.45
CA PHE A 15 33.21 -36.85 -39.01
C PHE A 15 33.57 -35.53 -38.31
N ARG A 16 34.75 -34.98 -38.61
CA ARG A 16 35.23 -33.70 -38.07
C ARG A 16 34.35 -32.53 -38.48
N SER A 17 33.84 -32.50 -39.72
CA SER A 17 32.93 -31.47 -40.18
C SER A 17 31.55 -31.53 -39.47
N LYS A 18 30.99 -32.72 -39.26
CA LYS A 18 29.74 -32.94 -38.54
C LYS A 18 29.86 -32.49 -37.08
N THR A 19 30.98 -32.79 -36.41
CA THR A 19 31.23 -32.37 -35.03
C THR A 19 31.33 -30.85 -34.92
N ILE A 20 32.02 -30.18 -35.84
CA ILE A 20 32.14 -28.72 -35.88
C ILE A 20 30.75 -28.06 -36.06
N ILE A 21 29.94 -28.58 -37.00
CA ILE A 21 28.59 -28.08 -37.23
C ILE A 21 27.71 -28.23 -35.97
N SER A 22 27.77 -29.39 -35.31
CA SER A 22 27.01 -29.62 -34.06
C SER A 22 27.42 -28.66 -32.93
N VAL A 23 28.72 -28.40 -32.78
CA VAL A 23 29.24 -27.46 -31.80
C VAL A 23 28.78 -26.03 -32.13
N MET A 24 28.85 -25.63 -33.41
CA MET A 24 28.37 -24.29 -33.82
C MET A 24 26.86 -24.10 -33.57
N LEU A 25 26.05 -25.13 -33.84
CA LEU A 25 24.60 -25.09 -33.55
C LEU A 25 24.32 -25.02 -32.06
N ALA A 26 25.06 -25.77 -31.24
CA ALA A 26 24.92 -25.69 -29.77
C ALA A 26 25.30 -24.30 -29.21
N CYS A 27 26.42 -23.73 -29.68
CA CYS A 27 26.85 -22.39 -29.29
C CYS A 27 25.83 -21.33 -29.71
N ASN A 28 25.25 -21.45 -30.90
CA ASN A 28 24.21 -20.53 -31.37
C ASN A 28 22.93 -20.64 -30.51
N ALA A 29 22.49 -21.88 -30.21
CA ALA A 29 21.33 -22.09 -29.32
C ALA A 29 21.54 -21.51 -27.92
N ILE A 30 22.74 -21.70 -27.35
CA ILE A 30 23.09 -21.11 -26.04
C ILE A 30 23.07 -19.57 -26.10
N SER A 31 23.65 -18.99 -27.15
CA SER A 31 23.66 -17.52 -27.32
C SER A 31 22.28 -16.94 -27.48
N VAL A 32 21.39 -17.58 -28.25
CA VAL A 32 20.00 -17.17 -28.44
C VAL A 32 19.23 -17.28 -27.10
N SER A 33 19.43 -18.38 -26.37
CA SER A 33 18.78 -18.56 -25.07
C SER A 33 19.24 -17.55 -24.05
N ALA A 34 20.54 -17.25 -23.97
CA ALA A 34 21.10 -16.23 -23.10
C ALA A 34 20.54 -14.82 -23.44
N PHE A 35 20.43 -14.51 -24.72
CA PHE A 35 19.86 -13.27 -25.22
C PHE A 35 18.38 -13.14 -24.84
N LEU A 36 17.58 -14.20 -25.01
CA LEU A 36 16.18 -14.22 -24.63
C LEU A 36 16.00 -14.02 -23.11
N ILE A 37 16.81 -14.70 -22.29
CA ILE A 37 16.77 -14.55 -20.83
C ILE A 37 17.12 -13.11 -20.43
N TYR A 38 18.15 -12.53 -21.01
CA TYR A 38 18.52 -11.14 -20.75
C TYR A 38 17.42 -10.17 -21.14
N TYR A 39 16.84 -10.34 -22.33
CA TYR A 39 15.78 -9.45 -22.83
C TYR A 39 14.50 -9.56 -22.00
N THR A 40 14.11 -10.78 -21.58
CA THR A 40 12.96 -10.99 -20.68
C THR A 40 13.17 -10.29 -19.35
N LYS A 41 14.37 -10.37 -18.77
CA LYS A 41 14.70 -9.67 -17.55
C LYS A 41 14.57 -8.16 -17.71
N VAL A 42 15.13 -7.59 -18.77
CA VAL A 42 15.02 -6.13 -19.03
C VAL A 42 13.56 -5.68 -19.19
N ILE A 43 12.74 -6.46 -19.90
CA ILE A 43 11.31 -6.14 -20.05
C ILE A 43 10.59 -6.20 -18.69
N VAL A 44 10.84 -7.23 -17.89
CA VAL A 44 10.23 -7.38 -16.56
C VAL A 44 10.64 -6.20 -15.66
N ASP A 45 11.91 -5.82 -15.65
CA ASP A 45 12.40 -4.68 -14.86
C ASP A 45 11.74 -3.36 -15.30
N LEU A 46 11.57 -3.14 -16.63
CA LEU A 46 10.87 -1.96 -17.16
C LEU A 46 9.38 -1.94 -16.79
N VAL A 47 8.69 -3.08 -16.82
CA VAL A 47 7.28 -3.19 -16.42
C VAL A 47 7.13 -2.87 -14.95
N ILE A 48 7.98 -3.46 -14.09
CA ILE A 48 7.97 -3.19 -12.64
C ILE A 48 8.24 -1.71 -12.35
N GLU A 49 9.19 -1.10 -13.05
CA GLU A 49 9.48 0.35 -12.89
C GLU A 49 8.31 1.22 -13.37
N SER A 50 7.66 0.84 -14.47
CA SER A 50 6.47 1.53 -14.98
C SER A 50 5.28 1.41 -14.01
N GLU A 51 5.02 0.22 -13.45
CA GLU A 51 4.00 0.03 -12.41
C GLU A 51 4.31 0.84 -11.15
N LYS A 52 5.57 0.86 -10.72
CA LYS A 52 5.99 1.71 -9.59
C LYS A 52 5.74 3.19 -9.88
N LYS A 53 6.03 3.68 -11.08
CA LYS A 53 5.74 5.06 -11.48
C LYS A 53 4.24 5.36 -11.53
N LEU A 54 3.42 4.46 -12.08
CA LEU A 54 1.96 4.61 -12.11
C LEU A 54 1.37 4.63 -10.69
N ASN A 55 1.80 3.72 -9.82
CA ASN A 55 1.42 3.72 -8.40
C ASN A 55 1.95 4.95 -7.66
N SER A 56 3.01 5.61 -8.15
CA SER A 56 3.58 6.82 -7.55
C SER A 56 2.74 8.08 -7.79
N ILE A 57 1.88 8.08 -8.76
CA ILE A 57 1.08 9.26 -9.17
C ILE A 57 -0.24 9.33 -8.39
N ALA A 58 -0.69 8.24 -7.78
CA ALA A 58 -1.95 8.21 -7.04
C ALA A 58 -1.78 8.77 -5.62
N ASN A 59 -1.80 10.10 -5.48
CA ASN A 59 -1.81 10.76 -4.18
C ASN A 59 -3.18 10.71 -3.49
N ILE A 60 -4.21 10.28 -4.20
CA ILE A 60 -5.60 10.25 -3.74
C ILE A 60 -6.12 8.81 -3.82
N ASP A 61 -6.79 8.37 -2.76
CA ASP A 61 -7.55 7.12 -2.74
C ASP A 61 -8.86 7.30 -3.50
N LEU A 62 -9.06 6.50 -4.55
CA LEU A 62 -10.20 6.62 -5.48
C LEU A 62 -11.56 6.31 -4.84
N LEU A 63 -11.60 5.54 -3.76
CA LEU A 63 -12.85 5.23 -3.07
C LEU A 63 -13.29 6.36 -2.17
N THR A 64 -12.37 6.93 -1.38
CA THR A 64 -12.70 7.87 -0.31
C THR A 64 -12.42 9.32 -0.69
N ASP A 65 -11.69 9.53 -1.79
CA ASP A 65 -11.21 10.86 -2.20
C ASP A 65 -10.42 11.58 -1.07
N LEU A 66 -9.77 10.78 -0.22
CA LEU A 66 -8.77 11.21 0.76
C LEU A 66 -7.38 11.03 0.16
N TYR A 67 -6.36 11.57 0.84
CA TYR A 67 -5.00 11.25 0.46
C TYR A 67 -4.71 9.75 0.60
N SER A 68 -3.80 9.25 -0.23
CA SER A 68 -3.31 7.87 -0.11
C SER A 68 -2.29 7.76 1.04
N ARG A 69 -2.07 6.54 1.54
CA ARG A 69 -0.99 6.23 2.49
C ARG A 69 0.36 6.78 2.03
N ARG A 70 0.64 6.65 0.73
CA ARG A 70 1.89 7.11 0.16
C ARG A 70 2.05 8.64 0.24
N TYR A 71 1.00 9.38 -0.08
CA TYR A 71 1.02 10.83 0.07
C TYR A 71 1.32 11.23 1.51
N MET A 72 0.66 10.58 2.48
CA MET A 72 0.85 10.86 3.90
C MET A 72 2.29 10.59 4.36
N ILE A 73 2.91 9.50 3.91
CA ILE A 73 4.30 9.21 4.25
C ILE A 73 5.22 10.32 3.73
N ASN A 74 5.14 10.65 2.44
CA ASN A 74 5.96 11.72 1.84
C ASN A 74 5.72 13.06 2.53
N TYR A 75 4.47 13.38 2.84
CA TYR A 75 4.09 14.60 3.55
C TYR A 75 4.73 14.68 4.95
N LEU A 76 4.71 13.58 5.70
CA LEU A 76 5.31 13.51 7.04
C LEU A 76 6.85 13.52 6.99
N GLU A 77 7.47 12.99 5.92
CA GLU A 77 8.93 13.06 5.71
C GLU A 77 9.42 14.49 5.46
N GLU A 78 8.57 15.34 4.87
CA GLU A 78 8.84 16.76 4.66
C GLU A 78 8.46 17.63 5.88
N TYR A 79 7.79 17.05 6.89
CA TYR A 79 7.34 17.75 8.07
C TYR A 79 8.50 17.96 9.05
N ASP A 80 8.76 19.20 9.45
CA ASP A 80 9.91 19.55 10.30
C ASP A 80 9.80 18.86 11.68
N ALA A 81 10.93 18.34 12.16
CA ALA A 81 11.00 17.68 13.46
C ALA A 81 10.73 18.64 14.62
N ASP A 82 11.00 19.93 14.44
CA ASP A 82 10.77 20.98 15.45
C ASP A 82 9.31 21.46 15.51
N ASP A 83 8.47 21.04 14.53
CA ASP A 83 7.05 21.39 14.51
C ASP A 83 6.27 20.56 15.53
N GLU A 84 5.45 21.24 16.30
CA GLU A 84 4.46 20.63 17.18
C GLU A 84 3.35 20.02 16.33
N GLY A 85 2.84 18.85 16.74
CA GLY A 85 1.76 18.21 16.00
C GLY A 85 1.34 16.88 16.60
N TRP A 86 0.27 16.32 16.04
CA TRP A 86 -0.23 15.01 16.43
C TRP A 86 -0.62 14.16 15.23
N LEU A 87 -0.47 12.85 15.41
CA LEU A 87 -1.00 11.82 14.52
C LEU A 87 -2.11 11.05 15.21
N ALA A 88 -3.18 10.75 14.47
CA ALA A 88 -4.23 9.86 14.94
C ALA A 88 -4.46 8.73 13.93
N MET A 89 -4.32 7.51 14.39
CA MET A 89 -4.72 6.32 13.65
C MET A 89 -6.15 5.97 14.03
N ALA A 90 -7.04 5.92 13.04
CA ALA A 90 -8.45 5.60 13.22
C ALA A 90 -8.83 4.36 12.41
N ASP A 91 -9.65 3.49 12.98
CA ASP A 91 -10.10 2.26 12.34
C ASP A 91 -11.59 2.04 12.60
N VAL A 92 -12.30 1.57 11.57
CA VAL A 92 -13.76 1.32 11.64
C VAL A 92 -14.03 0.07 12.48
N ASP A 93 -14.84 0.23 13.50
CA ASP A 93 -15.17 -0.87 14.41
C ASP A 93 -16.03 -1.93 13.70
N ASP A 94 -15.62 -3.20 13.86
CA ASP A 94 -16.35 -4.34 13.32
C ASP A 94 -16.60 -4.27 11.78
N PHE A 95 -15.72 -3.62 11.02
CA PHE A 95 -15.89 -3.41 9.58
C PHE A 95 -16.06 -4.73 8.82
N LYS A 96 -15.31 -5.76 9.21
CA LYS A 96 -15.49 -7.11 8.63
C LYS A 96 -16.94 -7.60 8.79
N LYS A 97 -17.56 -7.39 9.95
CA LYS A 97 -18.94 -7.79 10.20
C LYS A 97 -19.93 -7.01 9.30
N ILE A 98 -19.63 -5.73 9.01
CA ILE A 98 -20.42 -4.93 8.06
C ILE A 98 -20.31 -5.57 6.66
N ASN A 99 -19.11 -5.89 6.19
CA ASN A 99 -18.89 -6.54 4.91
C ASN A 99 -19.58 -7.92 4.82
N ASP A 100 -19.43 -8.73 5.86
CA ASP A 100 -20.00 -10.09 5.90
C ASP A 100 -21.54 -10.06 5.92
N THR A 101 -22.13 -9.01 6.53
CA THR A 101 -23.60 -8.90 6.68
C THR A 101 -24.26 -8.22 5.48
N TYR A 102 -23.66 -7.14 4.95
CA TYR A 102 -24.29 -6.27 3.96
C TYR A 102 -23.57 -6.27 2.61
N GLY A 103 -22.44 -6.99 2.50
CA GLY A 103 -21.61 -7.08 1.31
C GLY A 103 -20.59 -5.94 1.17
N HIS A 104 -19.54 -6.19 0.38
CA HIS A 104 -18.43 -5.24 0.18
C HIS A 104 -18.87 -3.88 -0.37
N ASN A 105 -19.89 -3.81 -1.22
CA ASN A 105 -20.42 -2.54 -1.72
C ASN A 105 -21.01 -1.67 -0.58
N CYS A 106 -21.51 -2.28 0.49
CA CYS A 106 -21.94 -1.55 1.69
C CYS A 106 -20.72 -1.04 2.48
N GLY A 107 -19.67 -1.88 2.61
CA GLY A 107 -18.43 -1.46 3.21
C GLY A 107 -17.79 -0.27 2.51
N ASP A 108 -17.74 -0.30 1.18
CA ASP A 108 -17.26 0.82 0.37
C ASP A 108 -18.07 2.10 0.59
N TYR A 109 -19.40 1.97 0.67
CA TYR A 109 -20.27 3.09 1.01
C TYR A 109 -19.99 3.66 2.41
N VAL A 110 -19.80 2.80 3.41
CA VAL A 110 -19.45 3.18 4.79
C VAL A 110 -18.12 3.92 4.84
N LEU A 111 -17.09 3.42 4.14
CA LEU A 111 -15.78 4.08 4.08
C LEU A 111 -15.87 5.47 3.45
N ASN A 112 -16.63 5.62 2.37
CA ASN A 112 -16.86 6.91 1.75
C ASN A 112 -17.64 7.86 2.68
N PHE A 113 -18.67 7.37 3.35
CA PHE A 113 -19.45 8.13 4.32
C PHE A 113 -18.57 8.67 5.47
N ILE A 114 -17.71 7.83 6.03
CA ILE A 114 -16.75 8.21 7.09
C ILE A 114 -15.77 9.25 6.56
N ALA A 115 -15.21 9.06 5.39
CA ALA A 115 -14.28 9.99 4.76
C ALA A 115 -14.88 11.39 4.58
N GLN A 116 -16.15 11.49 4.16
CA GLN A 116 -16.86 12.77 4.05
C GLN A 116 -17.04 13.45 5.41
N LYS A 117 -17.36 12.69 6.46
CA LYS A 117 -17.44 13.22 7.83
C LYS A 117 -16.08 13.71 8.33
N MET A 118 -15.01 12.96 8.07
CA MET A 118 -13.64 13.37 8.40
C MET A 118 -13.26 14.68 7.71
N LYS A 119 -13.50 14.84 6.42
CA LYS A 119 -13.24 16.08 5.67
C LYS A 119 -13.96 17.29 6.29
N ASN A 120 -15.19 17.10 6.71
CA ASN A 120 -16.00 18.19 7.24
C ASN A 120 -15.58 18.61 8.67
N ILE A 121 -15.19 17.64 9.51
CA ILE A 121 -14.89 17.90 10.93
C ILE A 121 -13.41 18.25 11.12
N CYS A 122 -12.53 17.53 10.42
CA CYS A 122 -11.08 17.72 10.49
C CYS A 122 -10.58 18.57 9.30
N SER A 123 -11.24 19.68 8.98
CA SER A 123 -10.95 20.50 7.79
C SER A 123 -9.54 21.09 7.75
N ASN A 124 -8.89 21.24 8.92
CA ASN A 124 -7.53 21.76 9.05
C ASN A 124 -6.48 20.62 9.15
N CYS A 125 -6.90 19.36 8.96
CA CYS A 125 -6.03 18.20 9.06
C CYS A 125 -5.69 17.66 7.67
N VAL A 126 -4.54 17.02 7.55
CA VAL A 126 -4.21 16.14 6.43
C VAL A 126 -4.73 14.75 6.77
N ILE A 127 -5.59 14.21 5.91
CA ILE A 127 -6.27 12.94 6.16
C ILE A 127 -5.97 11.97 5.02
N SER A 128 -5.56 10.76 5.35
CA SER A 128 -5.31 9.70 4.37
C SER A 128 -6.06 8.42 4.70
N ARG A 129 -6.41 7.68 3.68
CA ARG A 129 -6.75 6.27 3.84
C ARG A 129 -5.45 5.48 3.96
N TRP A 130 -5.22 4.93 5.16
CA TRP A 130 -3.97 4.26 5.50
C TRP A 130 -3.95 2.79 5.09
N GLY A 131 -5.09 2.13 5.21
CA GLY A 131 -5.30 0.73 4.88
C GLY A 131 -6.71 0.45 4.41
N GLY A 132 -7.16 -0.79 4.50
CA GLY A 132 -8.50 -1.21 4.10
C GLY A 132 -9.61 -0.39 4.75
N GLU A 133 -9.61 -0.35 6.08
CA GLU A 133 -10.58 0.32 6.95
C GLU A 133 -9.94 1.32 7.91
N GLU A 134 -8.64 1.59 7.69
CA GLU A 134 -7.80 2.45 8.53
C GLU A 134 -7.58 3.81 7.89
N PHE A 135 -7.57 4.84 8.71
CA PHE A 135 -7.32 6.23 8.33
C PHE A 135 -6.22 6.83 9.21
N LEU A 136 -5.34 7.63 8.62
CA LEU A 136 -4.34 8.40 9.35
C LEU A 136 -4.63 9.88 9.20
N ILE A 137 -4.70 10.58 10.32
CA ILE A 137 -5.03 12.00 10.42
C ILE A 137 -3.85 12.72 11.06
N HIS A 138 -3.39 13.78 10.43
CA HIS A 138 -2.33 14.65 10.96
C HIS A 138 -2.79 16.09 11.08
N ASN A 139 -2.39 16.75 12.17
CA ASN A 139 -2.50 18.20 12.31
C ASN A 139 -1.21 18.74 12.95
N GLY A 140 -0.70 19.83 12.41
CA GLY A 140 0.51 20.52 12.86
C GLY A 140 0.32 21.43 14.08
N THR A 141 -0.82 21.41 14.75
CA THR A 141 -1.08 22.22 15.96
C THR A 141 -1.50 21.36 17.13
N HIS A 142 -1.07 21.71 18.33
CA HIS A 142 -1.47 21.02 19.57
C HIS A 142 -2.89 21.33 20.01
N ASP A 143 -3.45 22.45 19.55
CA ASP A 143 -4.73 22.95 20.04
C ASP A 143 -5.88 22.02 19.66
N SER A 144 -6.66 21.64 20.64
CA SER A 144 -7.94 20.92 20.51
C SER A 144 -7.91 19.51 19.88
N THR A 145 -6.78 18.79 19.91
CA THR A 145 -6.67 17.44 19.36
C THR A 145 -7.77 16.51 19.83
N HIS A 146 -7.92 16.37 21.14
CA HIS A 146 -8.91 15.46 21.74
C HIS A 146 -10.34 15.90 21.41
N GLU A 147 -10.63 17.19 21.43
CA GLU A 147 -11.97 17.72 21.12
C GLU A 147 -12.39 17.44 19.68
N VAL A 148 -11.49 17.64 18.72
CA VAL A 148 -11.78 17.41 17.29
C VAL A 148 -12.02 15.91 17.01
N LEU A 149 -11.17 15.05 17.58
CA LEU A 149 -11.28 13.61 17.37
C LEU A 149 -12.47 13.01 18.11
N GLU A 150 -12.76 13.47 19.32
CA GLU A 150 -13.96 13.05 20.06
C GLU A 150 -15.24 13.56 19.39
N LYS A 151 -15.23 14.77 18.81
CA LYS A 151 -16.33 15.27 17.98
C LYS A 151 -16.51 14.39 16.74
N LEU A 152 -15.42 14.01 16.06
CA LEU A 152 -15.46 13.10 14.91
C LEU A 152 -16.08 11.74 15.29
N ARG A 153 -15.58 11.13 16.36
CA ARG A 153 -16.08 9.85 16.87
C ARG A 153 -17.57 9.90 17.15
N ARG A 154 -18.02 10.90 17.93
CA ARG A 154 -19.44 11.07 18.29
C ARG A 154 -20.33 11.37 17.09
N GLU A 155 -19.85 12.18 16.16
CA GLU A 155 -20.60 12.49 14.95
C GLU A 155 -20.79 11.25 14.08
N ILE A 156 -19.79 10.37 13.98
CA ILE A 156 -19.91 9.11 13.25
C ILE A 156 -20.86 8.16 13.97
N GLU A 157 -20.70 7.97 15.27
CA GLU A 157 -21.58 7.10 16.09
C GLU A 157 -23.06 7.51 15.99
N ASN A 158 -23.34 8.82 16.04
CA ASN A 158 -24.71 9.36 16.03
C ASN A 158 -25.28 9.59 14.62
N SER A 159 -24.47 9.42 13.58
CA SER A 159 -24.92 9.66 12.20
C SER A 159 -25.81 8.53 11.69
N GLU A 160 -26.78 8.90 10.86
CA GLU A 160 -27.59 7.94 10.14
C GLU A 160 -26.90 7.53 8.83
N CYS A 161 -26.06 6.48 8.90
CA CYS A 161 -25.52 5.84 7.72
C CYS A 161 -26.58 4.90 7.12
N ILE A 162 -27.23 5.31 6.03
CA ILE A 162 -28.32 4.56 5.41
C ILE A 162 -27.84 3.98 4.07
N TYR A 163 -27.83 2.66 3.97
CA TYR A 163 -27.52 1.95 2.73
C TYR A 163 -28.72 1.07 2.33
N LYS A 164 -29.27 1.29 1.12
CA LYS A 164 -30.45 0.55 0.59
C LYS A 164 -31.59 0.46 1.62
N GLN A 165 -31.96 1.60 2.23
CA GLN A 165 -33.02 1.73 3.24
C GLN A 165 -32.73 1.01 4.58
N GLN A 166 -31.52 0.53 4.79
CA GLN A 166 -31.09 -0.07 6.05
C GLN A 166 -30.14 0.88 6.78
N LYS A 167 -30.37 1.09 8.07
CA LYS A 167 -29.46 1.86 8.94
C LYS A 167 -28.29 0.95 9.31
N ILE A 168 -27.07 1.42 9.01
CA ILE A 168 -25.82 0.77 9.37
C ILE A 168 -25.27 1.48 10.59
N ASN A 169 -25.13 0.78 11.70
CA ASN A 169 -24.46 1.30 12.89
C ASN A 169 -22.95 1.21 12.68
N ILE A 170 -22.28 2.35 12.83
CA ILE A 170 -20.84 2.48 12.63
C ILE A 170 -20.25 3.22 13.83
N SER A 171 -19.04 2.84 14.22
CA SER A 171 -18.22 3.58 15.18
C SER A 171 -16.75 3.53 14.77
N LEU A 172 -15.96 4.41 15.36
CA LEU A 172 -14.50 4.46 15.17
C LEU A 172 -13.79 4.32 16.51
N THR A 173 -12.70 3.59 16.50
CA THR A 173 -11.67 3.66 17.54
C THR A 173 -10.50 4.46 17.00
N ILE A 174 -9.96 5.37 17.80
CA ILE A 174 -8.93 6.31 17.40
C ILE A 174 -7.80 6.29 18.44
N GLY A 175 -6.57 6.02 18.00
CA GLY A 175 -5.36 6.15 18.81
C GLY A 175 -4.58 7.39 18.42
N VAL A 176 -4.19 8.22 19.38
CA VAL A 176 -3.55 9.52 19.15
C VAL A 176 -2.14 9.53 19.69
N ALA A 177 -1.19 10.06 18.94
CA ALA A 177 0.19 10.27 19.38
C ALA A 177 0.66 11.69 19.09
N GLN A 178 1.20 12.35 20.12
CA GLN A 178 1.88 13.62 20.00
C GLN A 178 3.25 13.45 19.34
N ARG A 179 3.74 14.48 18.63
CA ARG A 179 5.09 14.51 18.12
C ARG A 179 6.11 14.50 19.27
N ASN A 180 7.13 13.65 19.17
CA ASN A 180 8.30 13.72 20.04
C ASN A 180 9.45 14.29 19.24
N ALA A 181 10.21 15.23 19.81
CA ALA A 181 11.33 15.90 19.14
C ALA A 181 12.41 14.93 18.61
N ASP A 182 12.60 13.81 19.29
CA ASP A 182 13.68 12.85 18.99
C ASP A 182 13.19 11.59 18.23
N GLY A 183 11.88 11.46 17.96
CA GLY A 183 11.29 10.28 17.34
C GLY A 183 11.22 10.37 15.82
N ASP A 184 11.53 9.28 15.12
CA ASP A 184 11.27 9.16 13.69
C ASP A 184 9.78 9.02 13.40
N ILE A 185 9.41 9.12 12.13
CA ILE A 185 8.01 9.05 11.67
C ILE A 185 7.43 7.66 11.91
N GLU A 186 8.21 6.61 11.74
CA GLU A 186 7.75 5.23 11.92
C GLU A 186 7.39 4.99 13.39
N GLU A 187 8.20 5.48 14.34
CA GLU A 187 7.90 5.41 15.76
C GLU A 187 6.66 6.23 16.14
N TRP A 188 6.49 7.39 15.53
CA TRP A 188 5.31 8.22 15.75
C TRP A 188 4.02 7.53 15.32
N ILE A 189 4.00 6.99 14.09
CA ILE A 189 2.89 6.19 13.56
C ILE A 189 2.63 4.97 14.44
N LYS A 190 3.69 4.27 14.85
CA LYS A 190 3.58 3.11 15.73
C LYS A 190 2.93 3.44 17.07
N ARG A 191 3.27 4.57 17.68
CA ARG A 191 2.64 4.99 18.95
C ARG A 191 1.14 5.27 18.80
N ALA A 192 0.72 5.83 17.67
CA ALA A 192 -0.70 6.01 17.38
C ALA A 192 -1.41 4.65 17.18
N ASP A 193 -0.75 3.71 16.49
CA ASP A 193 -1.26 2.35 16.27
C ASP A 193 -1.36 1.54 17.57
N ASP A 194 -0.35 1.61 18.45
CA ASP A 194 -0.37 0.95 19.77
C ASP A 194 -1.56 1.42 20.63
N ARG A 195 -1.90 2.72 20.55
CA ARG A 195 -3.06 3.29 21.25
C ARG A 195 -4.39 2.89 20.61
N LEU A 196 -4.44 2.85 19.28
CA LEU A 196 -5.59 2.30 18.54
C LEU A 196 -5.84 0.84 18.97
N TYR A 197 -4.79 0.03 18.96
CA TYR A 197 -4.87 -1.37 19.40
C TYR A 197 -5.37 -1.51 20.84
N TYR A 198 -4.90 -0.64 21.75
CA TYR A 198 -5.42 -0.58 23.11
C TYR A 198 -6.93 -0.30 23.11
N GLY A 199 -7.40 0.71 22.38
CA GLY A 199 -8.81 1.04 22.30
C GLY A 199 -9.68 -0.09 21.74
N LYS A 200 -9.20 -0.77 20.69
CA LYS A 200 -9.89 -1.93 20.10
C LYS A 200 -10.09 -3.09 21.10
N ASN A 201 -9.16 -3.27 22.03
CA ASN A 201 -9.23 -4.31 23.05
C ASN A 201 -9.99 -3.90 24.33
N ASN A 202 -10.27 -2.59 24.50
CA ASN A 202 -10.88 -2.06 25.71
C ASN A 202 -12.29 -1.47 25.50
N GLY A 203 -13.01 -1.97 24.51
CA GLY A 203 -14.42 -1.61 24.31
C GLY A 203 -14.74 -0.92 23.01
N LYS A 204 -13.72 -0.54 22.21
CA LYS A 204 -13.89 0.17 20.93
C LYS A 204 -14.60 1.53 21.11
N ASN A 205 -14.92 2.20 20.00
CA ASN A 205 -15.69 3.44 20.00
C ASN A 205 -15.16 4.48 21.01
N MET A 206 -13.86 4.73 20.98
CA MET A 206 -13.16 5.66 21.88
C MET A 206 -11.98 6.34 21.22
N VAL A 207 -11.55 7.45 21.78
CA VAL A 207 -10.27 8.12 21.52
C VAL A 207 -9.32 7.76 22.66
N VAL A 208 -8.10 7.32 22.32
CA VAL A 208 -7.03 6.94 23.26
C VAL A 208 -5.82 7.82 23.00
N ASP A 209 -5.40 8.59 24.01
CA ASP A 209 -4.23 9.47 24.01
C ASP A 209 -3.01 8.80 24.64
#